data_a563c93f5d28a852c2f8be8299b29e7b
#
_entry.id   a563c93f5d28a852c2f8be8299b29e7b
#
_cell.length_a   1.000
_cell.length_b   1.000
_cell.length_c   1.000
_cell.angle_alpha   90.00
_cell.angle_beta   90.00
_cell.angle_gamma   90.00
#
_symmetry.space_group_name_H-M   'P 1'
#
loop_
_entity.id
_entity.type
_entity.pdbx_description
1 polymer ?
#
loop_
_entity_poly.entity_id
_entity_poly.type
_entity_poly.pdbx_seq_one_letter_code
_entity_poly.pdbx_strand_id
1 'polypeptide(L)'
;MLSASQLRAARALLKLDQRQLAALAGLSVPTIQRMEASDELIRGQVDSLMKVVAALDAAGVELIDEGAESLHGGRGVRLKLGGSGR
;
A
#
# COMPACT_ATOMS: atom_id res chain seq x y z
N MET A 1 1.00 4.13 -9.26
CA MET A 1 0.96 2.67 -9.19
C MET A 1 1.56 2.16 -7.90
N LEU A 2 1.16 0.98 -7.49
CA LEU A 2 1.61 0.39 -6.25
C LEU A 2 2.52 -0.80 -6.53
N SER A 3 3.70 -0.81 -5.91
CA SER A 3 4.59 -1.97 -5.99
C SER A 3 4.37 -2.87 -4.79
N ALA A 4 4.79 -4.13 -4.93
CA ALA A 4 4.69 -5.07 -3.82
C ALA A 4 5.52 -4.59 -2.63
N SER A 5 6.69 -4.01 -2.89
CA SER A 5 7.53 -3.46 -1.84
C SER A 5 6.85 -2.31 -1.10
N GLN A 6 6.18 -1.43 -1.83
CA GLN A 6 5.42 -0.35 -1.20
C GLN A 6 4.32 -0.92 -0.31
N LEU A 7 3.63 -1.96 -0.78
CA LEU A 7 2.56 -2.56 0.00
C LEU A 7 3.09 -3.16 1.29
N ARG A 8 4.18 -3.93 1.19
CA ARG A 8 4.80 -4.51 2.39
C ARG A 8 5.28 -3.43 3.34
N ALA A 9 5.90 -2.38 2.81
CA ALA A 9 6.41 -1.28 3.63
C ALA A 9 5.26 -0.53 4.30
N ALA A 10 4.19 -0.28 3.58
CA ALA A 10 3.02 0.40 4.14
C ALA A 10 2.42 -0.42 5.28
N ARG A 11 2.31 -1.73 5.07
CA ARG A 11 1.80 -2.62 6.11
C ARG A 11 2.70 -2.57 7.35
N ALA A 12 4.01 -2.58 7.12
CA ALA A 12 4.97 -2.51 8.23
C ALA A 12 4.84 -1.18 8.99
N LEU A 13 4.72 -0.07 8.27
CA LEU A 13 4.55 1.23 8.91
C LEU A 13 3.29 1.28 9.77
N LEU A 14 2.22 0.64 9.31
CA LEU A 14 0.97 0.62 10.02
C LEU A 14 0.91 -0.49 11.08
N LYS A 15 1.94 -1.34 11.13
CA LYS A 15 2.01 -2.47 12.06
C LYS A 15 0.85 -3.43 11.88
N LEU A 16 0.47 -3.66 10.63
CA LEU A 16 -0.61 -4.57 10.28
C LEU A 16 -0.04 -5.86 9.71
N ASP A 17 -0.69 -6.97 10.03
CA ASP A 17 -0.40 -8.22 9.31
C ASP A 17 -1.27 -8.29 8.05
N GLN A 18 -1.06 -9.34 7.25
CA GLN A 18 -1.80 -9.48 6.00
C GLN A 18 -3.29 -9.65 6.22
N ARG A 19 -3.67 -10.32 7.29
CA ARG A 19 -5.09 -10.51 7.61
C ARG A 19 -5.75 -9.17 7.95
N GLN A 20 -5.07 -8.35 8.73
CA GLN A 20 -5.62 -7.05 9.11
C GLN A 20 -5.75 -6.14 7.89
N LEU A 21 -4.75 -6.15 7.03
CA LEU A 21 -4.82 -5.36 5.81
C LEU A 21 -5.96 -5.84 4.91
N ALA A 22 -6.10 -7.16 4.78
CA ALA A 22 -7.18 -7.72 3.96
C ALA A 22 -8.54 -7.25 4.47
N ALA A 23 -8.73 -7.27 5.77
CA ALA A 23 -9.98 -6.81 6.36
C ALA A 23 -10.24 -5.33 6.07
N LEU A 24 -9.21 -4.49 6.20
CA LEU A 24 -9.35 -3.07 5.93
C LEU A 24 -9.70 -2.81 4.47
N ALA A 25 -9.11 -3.58 3.57
CA ALA A 25 -9.31 -3.37 2.13
C ALA A 25 -10.54 -4.08 1.60
N GLY A 26 -11.17 -4.93 2.41
CA GLY A 26 -12.29 -5.72 1.93
C GLY A 26 -11.88 -6.79 0.95
N LEU A 27 -10.71 -7.37 1.15
CA LEU A 27 -10.15 -8.39 0.27
C LEU A 27 -9.81 -9.63 1.06
N SER A 28 -9.54 -10.73 0.35
CA SER A 28 -9.12 -11.97 1.00
C SER A 28 -7.64 -11.96 1.27
N VAL A 29 -7.21 -12.74 2.25
CA VAL A 29 -5.78 -12.88 2.55
C VAL A 29 -5.02 -13.42 1.34
N PRO A 30 -5.49 -14.45 0.62
CA PRO A 30 -4.77 -14.91 -0.58
C PRO A 30 -4.56 -13.80 -1.61
N THR A 31 -5.50 -12.88 -1.75
CA THR A 31 -5.33 -11.76 -2.67
C THR A 31 -4.19 -10.85 -2.23
N ILE A 32 -4.12 -10.54 -0.93
CA ILE A 32 -3.02 -9.74 -0.40
C ILE A 32 -1.70 -10.46 -0.58
N GLN A 33 -1.67 -11.77 -0.30
CA GLN A 33 -0.46 -12.56 -0.47
C GLN A 33 0.05 -12.54 -1.90
N ARG A 34 -0.86 -12.67 -2.88
CA ARG A 34 -0.45 -12.62 -4.28
C ARG A 34 0.11 -11.24 -4.63
N MET A 35 -0.51 -10.19 -4.14
CA MET A 35 -0.02 -8.84 -4.41
C MET A 35 1.37 -8.64 -3.84
N GLU A 36 1.63 -9.13 -2.64
CA GLU A 36 2.92 -8.94 -1.99
C GLU A 36 4.01 -9.85 -2.54
N ALA A 37 3.63 -10.88 -3.27
CA ALA A 37 4.58 -11.81 -3.84
C ALA A 37 5.15 -11.36 -5.18
N SER A 38 4.61 -10.31 -5.76
CA SER A 38 5.13 -9.76 -7.01
C SER A 38 6.52 -9.21 -6.84
N ASP A 39 7.30 -9.25 -7.91
CA ASP A 39 8.64 -8.69 -7.90
C ASP A 39 8.66 -7.22 -8.30
N GLU A 40 7.59 -6.73 -8.89
CA GLU A 40 7.53 -5.38 -9.42
C GLU A 40 6.17 -4.79 -9.15
N LEU A 41 5.70 -3.94 -10.04
CA LEU A 41 4.38 -3.34 -9.88
C LEU A 41 3.32 -4.40 -9.79
N ILE A 42 2.40 -4.20 -8.86
CA ILE A 42 1.32 -5.15 -8.65
C ILE A 42 0.39 -5.12 -9.85
N ARG A 43 0.10 -6.30 -10.37
CA ARG A 43 -0.83 -6.48 -11.46
C ARG A 43 -2.04 -7.23 -10.96
N GLY A 44 -3.13 -7.11 -11.66
CA GLY A 44 -4.33 -7.79 -11.26
C GLY A 44 -5.52 -6.92 -11.53
N GLN A 45 -6.60 -7.20 -10.82
CA GLN A 45 -7.82 -6.44 -11.02
C GLN A 45 -7.68 -5.05 -10.45
N VAL A 46 -8.07 -4.08 -11.25
CA VAL A 46 -8.01 -2.67 -10.84
C VAL A 46 -8.82 -2.43 -9.57
N ASP A 47 -9.97 -3.07 -9.46
CA ASP A 47 -10.81 -2.90 -8.27
C ASP A 47 -10.07 -3.29 -7.00
N SER A 48 -9.34 -4.40 -7.03
CA SER A 48 -8.59 -4.84 -5.85
C SER A 48 -7.49 -3.86 -5.50
N LEU A 49 -6.77 -3.37 -6.52
CA LEU A 49 -5.72 -2.38 -6.31
C LEU A 49 -6.30 -1.10 -5.70
N MET A 50 -7.43 -0.64 -6.22
CA MET A 50 -8.05 0.58 -5.72
C MET A 50 -8.50 0.42 -4.28
N LYS A 51 -9.00 -0.76 -3.91
CA LYS A 51 -9.41 -1.01 -2.53
C LYS A 51 -8.21 -0.94 -1.59
N VAL A 52 -7.08 -1.51 -1.99
CA VAL A 52 -5.88 -1.45 -1.17
C VAL A 52 -5.39 -0.01 -1.04
N VAL A 53 -5.32 0.71 -2.14
CA VAL A 53 -4.85 2.09 -2.13
C VAL A 53 -5.74 2.94 -1.22
N ALA A 54 -7.05 2.77 -1.33
CA ALA A 54 -7.99 3.52 -0.50
C ALA A 54 -7.82 3.17 0.99
N ALA A 55 -7.61 1.89 1.29
CA ALA A 55 -7.43 1.46 2.67
C ALA A 55 -6.16 2.05 3.27
N LEU A 56 -5.06 2.05 2.51
CA LEU A 56 -3.81 2.62 2.98
C LEU A 56 -3.92 4.12 3.19
N ASP A 57 -4.58 4.80 2.25
CA ASP A 57 -4.77 6.24 2.37
C ASP A 57 -5.58 6.58 3.62
N ALA A 58 -6.68 5.86 3.83
CA ALA A 58 -7.53 6.08 5.00
C ALA A 58 -6.80 5.77 6.30
N ALA A 59 -5.87 4.83 6.26
CA ALA A 59 -5.09 4.46 7.45
C ALA A 59 -3.91 5.39 7.70
N GLY A 60 -3.65 6.35 6.81
CA GLY A 60 -2.65 7.36 7.05
C GLY A 60 -1.32 7.14 6.34
N VAL A 61 -1.29 6.35 5.30
CA VAL A 61 -0.08 6.14 4.51
C VAL A 61 -0.18 6.88 3.19
N GLU A 62 0.86 7.58 2.84
CA GLU A 62 1.01 8.23 1.56
C GLU A 62 1.91 7.37 0.68
N LEU A 63 1.44 7.06 -0.53
CA LEU A 63 2.25 6.34 -1.51
C LEU A 63 3.04 7.35 -2.33
N ILE A 64 4.33 7.12 -2.46
CA ILE A 64 5.21 8.03 -3.19
C ILE A 64 5.56 7.37 -4.51
N ASP A 65 5.06 7.94 -5.60
CA ASP A 65 5.30 7.43 -6.93
C ASP A 65 6.71 7.73 -7.39
N GLU A 66 7.14 7.00 -8.40
CA GLU A 66 8.49 7.12 -8.92
C GLU A 66 8.83 8.53 -9.38
N GLY A 67 7.88 9.23 -9.95
CA GLY A 67 8.11 10.59 -10.43
C GLY A 67 7.93 11.67 -9.40
N ALA A 68 7.64 11.30 -8.15
CA ALA A 68 7.40 12.28 -7.11
C ALA A 68 8.69 12.99 -6.71
N GLU A 69 8.53 14.18 -6.23
CA GLU A 69 9.66 15.01 -5.86
C GLU A 69 10.46 14.37 -4.71
N SER A 70 11.75 14.20 -4.91
CA SER A 70 12.65 13.70 -3.89
C SER A 70 14.07 13.92 -4.35
N LEU A 71 15.03 13.74 -3.43
CA LEU A 71 16.44 13.92 -3.78
C LEU A 71 16.94 12.89 -4.79
N HIS A 72 16.44 11.66 -4.69
CA HIS A 72 16.99 10.57 -5.49
C HIS A 72 15.94 9.85 -6.34
N GLY A 73 14.69 10.26 -6.26
CA GLY A 73 13.62 9.60 -6.98
C GLY A 73 13.27 8.25 -6.39
N GLY A 74 12.54 7.46 -7.17
CA GLY A 74 12.13 6.13 -6.75
C GLY A 74 10.78 6.13 -6.05
N ARG A 75 10.30 4.93 -5.72
CA ARG A 75 9.03 4.74 -5.04
C ARG A 75 9.23 4.63 -3.54
N GLY A 76 8.22 4.98 -2.77
CA GLY A 76 8.29 4.86 -1.34
C GLY A 76 6.93 4.97 -0.68
N VAL A 77 6.94 4.99 0.62
CA VAL A 77 5.74 5.17 1.42
C VAL A 77 6.10 6.03 2.63
N ARG A 78 5.10 6.74 3.14
CA ARG A 78 5.32 7.62 4.28
C ARG A 78 4.03 7.71 5.10
N LEU A 79 4.17 7.73 6.42
CA LEU A 79 3.02 8.04 7.26
C LEU A 79 2.71 9.52 7.15
N LYS A 80 1.43 9.84 7.01
CA LYS A 80 1.02 11.22 6.88
C LYS A 80 1.16 11.93 8.20
N LEU A 81 1.65 13.14 8.14
CA LEU A 81 1.79 13.96 9.31
C LEU A 81 0.41 14.43 9.76
N GLY A 82 0.21 14.50 11.04
CA GLY A 82 -1.05 14.97 11.58
C GLY A 82 -2.08 13.89 11.76
N GLY A 83 -1.71 12.68 11.43
CA GLY A 83 -2.56 11.55 11.65
C GLY A 83 -3.57 11.34 10.57
N SER A 84 -4.03 10.14 10.48
CA SER A 84 -4.92 9.69 9.44
C SER A 84 -6.35 10.08 9.68
N GLY A 85 -6.67 10.44 10.86
CA GLY A 85 -8.05 10.73 11.21
C GLY A 85 -8.55 12.08 10.76
N ARG A 86 -7.73 12.72 10.01
CA ARG A 86 -8.09 14.03 9.70
C ARG A 86 -8.76 14.12 8.49
#